data_6165d8cf873bbbe5e97b623058ab0b1c
#
_entry.id   6165d8cf873bbbe5e97b623058ab0b1c
#
_cell.length_a   1.000
_cell.length_b   1.000
_cell.length_c   1.000
_cell.angle_alpha   90.00
_cell.angle_beta   90.00
_cell.angle_gamma   90.00
#
_symmetry.space_group_name_H-M   'P 1'
#
loop_
_entity.id
_entity.type
_entity.pdbx_description
1 polymer ?
#
loop_
_entity_poly.entity_id
_entity_poly.type
_entity_poly.pdbx_seq_one_letter_code
_entity_poly.pdbx_strand_id
1 'polypeptide(L)'
;MTQEEYKHILERYHSAPILKKLNIDPQSSEHPDMEYIDAAGRNIGIEITECWCRDVKLPEMDDYTLTSCAQYKSLTESRGERGLWITVWFYDSVYKSLPNMSKRRFMNKVCEEIDRHRKYDSVLDNPNIGREEIKELLSQKVFDYRFVSHVSVSELDIDFVEVSWMQGAFITTISESEVLRYVEKKNKALEGFKKNAKNKHLTDYWLFLTVPDRTFCGIDHFNMSQPIVSDYERIYICDSRHVMQLK
;
A
#
# COMPACT_ATOMS: atom_id res chain seq x y z
N MET A 1 -1.92 18.26 -0.65
CA MET A 1 -2.81 17.47 0.22
C MET A 1 -4.11 18.25 0.37
N THR A 2 -5.23 17.63 0.02
CA THR A 2 -6.55 18.27 0.14
C THR A 2 -7.05 18.22 1.59
N GLN A 3 -8.03 19.05 1.95
CA GLN A 3 -8.64 19.02 3.30
C GLN A 3 -9.26 17.65 3.64
N GLU A 4 -9.75 16.91 2.62
CA GLU A 4 -10.30 15.56 2.79
C GLU A 4 -9.21 14.50 3.03
N GLU A 5 -8.11 14.57 2.30
CA GLU A 5 -6.93 13.70 2.55
C GLU A 5 -6.38 13.91 3.96
N TYR A 6 -6.35 15.17 4.40
CA TYR A 6 -5.92 15.56 5.73
C TYR A 6 -6.84 15.02 6.83
N LYS A 7 -8.16 15.14 6.64
CA LYS A 7 -9.17 14.57 7.54
C LYS A 7 -9.07 13.04 7.61
N HIS A 8 -8.82 12.37 6.49
CA HIS A 8 -8.60 10.93 6.44
C HIS A 8 -7.33 10.51 7.19
N ILE A 9 -6.26 11.29 7.07
CA ILE A 9 -5.04 11.06 7.84
C ILE A 9 -5.32 11.24 9.33
N LEU A 10 -6.01 12.31 9.74
CA LEU A 10 -6.40 12.56 11.11
C LEU A 10 -7.27 11.44 11.69
N GLU A 11 -8.32 11.04 10.99
CA GLU A 11 -9.21 9.95 11.41
C GLU A 11 -8.44 8.63 11.58
N ARG A 12 -7.50 8.36 10.69
CA ARG A 12 -6.62 7.18 10.73
C ARG A 12 -5.66 7.25 11.92
N TYR A 13 -5.16 8.43 12.26
CA TYR A 13 -4.26 8.65 13.40
C TYR A 13 -4.99 8.66 14.72
N HIS A 14 -6.17 9.22 14.82
CA HIS A 14 -7.02 9.11 16.00
C HIS A 14 -7.41 7.66 16.30
N SER A 15 -7.46 6.82 15.28
CA SER A 15 -7.64 5.38 15.45
C SER A 15 -6.36 4.63 15.77
N ALA A 16 -5.20 5.22 15.55
CA ALA A 16 -3.91 4.58 15.84
C ALA A 16 -3.75 4.32 17.35
N PRO A 17 -3.37 3.10 17.74
CA PRO A 17 -3.26 2.71 19.15
C PRO A 17 -2.36 3.63 19.98
N ILE A 18 -1.40 4.29 19.34
CA ILE A 18 -0.45 5.17 20.04
C ILE A 18 -1.04 6.51 20.40
N LEU A 19 -1.82 7.14 19.52
CA LEU A 19 -2.46 8.41 19.84
C LEU A 19 -3.43 8.23 20.99
N LYS A 20 -4.11 7.09 21.05
CA LYS A 20 -4.94 6.69 22.19
C LYS A 20 -4.12 6.45 23.46
N LYS A 21 -2.97 5.76 23.35
CA LYS A 21 -2.08 5.50 24.49
C LYS A 21 -1.42 6.76 25.02
N LEU A 22 -1.11 7.70 24.14
CA LEU A 22 -0.51 8.98 24.52
C LEU A 22 -1.54 10.02 24.96
N ASN A 23 -2.84 9.68 24.86
CA ASN A 23 -3.94 10.62 25.13
C ASN A 23 -3.80 11.92 24.33
N ILE A 24 -3.31 11.79 23.08
CA ILE A 24 -3.08 12.91 22.17
C ILE A 24 -4.40 13.24 21.49
N ASP A 25 -4.88 14.44 21.72
CA ASP A 25 -5.99 15.06 20.98
C ASP A 25 -5.45 16.24 20.18
N PRO A 26 -4.88 15.98 19.00
CA PRO A 26 -4.19 17.01 18.24
C PRO A 26 -5.19 17.92 17.52
N GLN A 27 -4.82 19.17 17.41
CA GLN A 27 -5.52 20.14 16.56
C GLN A 27 -4.85 20.20 15.18
N SER A 28 -5.67 20.40 14.14
CA SER A 28 -5.18 20.58 12.80
C SER A 28 -4.39 21.89 12.65
N SER A 29 -3.24 21.83 12.01
CA SER A 29 -2.40 22.97 11.67
C SER A 29 -1.94 22.86 10.20
N GLU A 30 -1.55 23.98 9.59
CA GLU A 30 -0.99 23.94 8.23
C GLU A 30 0.49 23.51 8.20
N HIS A 31 1.24 23.92 9.26
CA HIS A 31 2.69 23.62 9.37
C HIS A 31 3.13 23.82 10.82
N PRO A 32 3.45 22.74 11.55
CA PRO A 32 3.40 21.33 11.20
C PRO A 32 1.98 20.80 10.92
N ASP A 33 1.84 19.54 10.51
CA ASP A 33 0.55 18.95 10.16
C ASP A 33 -0.47 19.00 11.32
N MET A 34 0.02 18.91 12.55
CA MET A 34 -0.80 18.99 13.77
C MET A 34 -0.07 19.67 14.90
N GLU A 35 -0.83 20.17 15.86
CA GLU A 35 -0.34 20.69 17.14
C GLU A 35 -1.00 19.97 18.31
N TYR A 36 -0.25 19.76 19.37
CA TYR A 36 -0.69 19.05 20.54
C TYR A 36 -0.14 19.72 21.82
N ILE A 37 -0.97 19.86 22.84
CA ILE A 37 -0.53 20.30 24.15
C ILE A 37 -0.47 19.08 25.06
N ASP A 38 0.71 18.78 25.57
CA ASP A 38 0.89 17.64 26.46
C ASP A 38 0.42 17.93 27.90
N ALA A 39 0.42 16.91 28.74
CA ALA A 39 0.01 17.03 30.14
C ALA A 39 0.87 18.00 30.98
N ALA A 40 2.07 18.34 30.49
CA ALA A 40 2.96 19.33 31.11
C ALA A 40 2.76 20.75 30.55
N GLY A 41 1.80 20.94 29.65
CA GLY A 41 1.52 22.22 29.00
C GLY A 41 2.52 22.61 27.90
N ARG A 42 3.30 21.68 27.38
CA ARG A 42 4.22 21.93 26.27
C ARG A 42 3.47 21.89 24.95
N ASN A 43 3.74 22.85 24.08
CA ASN A 43 3.18 22.88 22.74
C ASN A 43 4.08 22.10 21.79
N ILE A 44 3.55 21.03 21.22
CA ILE A 44 4.26 20.07 20.40
C ILE A 44 3.75 20.17 18.96
N GLY A 45 4.64 20.42 18.01
CA GLY A 45 4.34 20.31 16.59
C GLY A 45 4.54 18.87 16.10
N ILE A 46 3.54 18.30 15.45
CA ILE A 46 3.57 16.94 14.93
C ILE A 46 3.61 17.01 13.40
N GLU A 47 4.64 16.44 12.84
CA GLU A 47 4.80 16.26 11.40
C GLU A 47 4.56 14.78 11.05
N ILE A 48 3.79 14.53 9.98
CA ILE A 48 3.41 13.20 9.56
C ILE A 48 3.91 12.97 8.13
N THR A 49 4.44 11.80 7.86
CA THR A 49 4.82 11.45 6.50
C THR A 49 4.67 9.96 6.22
N GLU A 50 4.12 9.65 5.07
CA GLU A 50 4.06 8.29 4.60
C GLU A 50 5.43 7.82 4.14
N CYS A 51 5.82 6.64 4.63
CA CYS A 51 7.04 5.95 4.26
C CYS A 51 6.73 4.82 3.27
N TRP A 52 7.34 4.90 2.11
CA TRP A 52 7.21 3.90 1.06
C TRP A 52 8.54 3.22 0.82
N CYS A 53 8.54 1.92 0.64
CA CYS A 53 9.72 1.20 0.20
C CYS A 53 10.03 1.59 -1.25
N ARG A 54 11.25 2.07 -1.52
CA ARG A 54 11.67 2.49 -2.88
C ARG A 54 11.66 1.36 -3.89
N ASP A 55 11.95 0.17 -3.42
CA ASP A 55 12.03 -1.01 -4.27
C ASP A 55 10.65 -1.46 -4.77
N VAL A 56 9.59 -0.81 -4.29
CA VAL A 56 8.22 -1.10 -4.68
C VAL A 56 7.60 0.17 -5.26
N LYS A 57 7.38 0.19 -6.56
CA LYS A 57 6.73 1.31 -7.28
C LYS A 57 5.20 1.24 -7.16
N LEU A 58 4.74 1.17 -5.92
CA LEU A 58 3.35 0.89 -5.58
C LEU A 58 2.32 1.85 -6.17
N PRO A 59 2.44 3.19 -6.02
CA PRO A 59 1.39 4.07 -6.51
C PRO A 59 1.15 3.96 -8.02
N GLU A 60 2.24 3.76 -8.77
CA GLU A 60 2.18 3.60 -10.22
C GLU A 60 1.64 2.22 -10.58
N MET A 61 2.02 1.18 -9.83
CA MET A 61 1.53 -0.18 -10.06
C MET A 61 0.09 -0.37 -9.60
N ASP A 62 -0.31 0.26 -8.49
CA ASP A 62 -1.72 0.28 -8.09
C ASP A 62 -2.61 0.85 -9.19
N ASP A 63 -2.19 1.92 -9.84
CA ASP A 63 -2.93 2.49 -10.97
C ASP A 63 -2.98 1.50 -12.16
N TYR A 64 -1.91 0.77 -12.44
CA TYR A 64 -1.87 -0.23 -13.52
C TYR A 64 -2.75 -1.45 -13.19
N THR A 65 -2.68 -1.98 -11.99
CA THR A 65 -3.44 -3.16 -11.56
C THR A 65 -4.92 -2.86 -11.40
N LEU A 66 -5.28 -1.75 -10.74
CA LEU A 66 -6.66 -1.28 -10.60
C LEU A 66 -7.32 -1.05 -11.96
N THR A 67 -6.61 -0.36 -12.87
CA THR A 67 -7.14 -0.08 -14.20
C THR A 67 -7.30 -1.38 -15.00
N SER A 68 -6.39 -2.36 -14.84
CA SER A 68 -6.49 -3.66 -15.48
C SER A 68 -7.70 -4.45 -14.98
N CYS A 69 -7.94 -4.46 -13.66
CA CYS A 69 -9.11 -5.10 -13.07
C CYS A 69 -10.43 -4.43 -13.53
N ALA A 70 -10.46 -3.10 -13.58
CA ALA A 70 -11.61 -2.35 -14.07
C ALA A 70 -11.88 -2.66 -15.56
N GLN A 71 -10.85 -2.74 -16.39
CA GLN A 71 -10.98 -3.15 -17.79
C GLN A 71 -11.51 -4.58 -17.91
N TYR A 72 -10.97 -5.51 -17.11
CA TYR A 72 -11.41 -6.90 -17.14
C TYR A 72 -12.87 -7.04 -16.69
N LYS A 73 -13.29 -6.31 -15.64
CA LYS A 73 -14.69 -6.23 -15.22
C LYS A 73 -15.59 -5.83 -16.39
N SER A 74 -15.27 -4.73 -17.07
CA SER A 74 -16.05 -4.25 -18.22
C SER A 74 -16.10 -5.26 -19.37
N LEU A 75 -14.97 -5.96 -19.60
CA LEU A 75 -14.90 -7.01 -20.63
C LEU A 75 -15.81 -8.20 -20.29
N THR A 76 -15.77 -8.67 -19.04
CA THR A 76 -16.58 -9.77 -18.54
C THR A 76 -18.08 -9.44 -18.61
N GLU A 77 -18.45 -8.23 -18.16
CA GLU A 77 -19.83 -7.73 -18.26
C GLU A 77 -20.33 -7.61 -19.71
N SER A 78 -19.45 -7.19 -20.63
CA SER A 78 -19.79 -7.11 -22.07
C SER A 78 -20.02 -8.47 -22.71
N ARG A 79 -19.48 -9.53 -22.13
CA ARG A 79 -19.72 -10.93 -22.54
C ARG A 79 -21.03 -11.49 -21.98
N GLY A 80 -21.76 -10.71 -21.20
CA GLY A 80 -23.02 -11.10 -20.56
C GLY A 80 -22.85 -11.89 -19.27
N GLU A 81 -21.63 -12.03 -18.76
CA GLU A 81 -21.36 -12.71 -17.50
C GLU A 81 -21.87 -11.86 -16.32
N ARG A 82 -22.43 -12.52 -15.30
CA ARG A 82 -22.97 -11.91 -14.07
C ARG A 82 -22.74 -12.85 -12.90
N GLY A 83 -22.92 -12.34 -11.68
CA GLY A 83 -22.83 -13.15 -10.48
C GLY A 83 -21.42 -13.64 -10.16
N LEU A 84 -20.39 -12.91 -10.58
CA LEU A 84 -19.01 -13.36 -10.42
C LEU A 84 -18.21 -12.41 -9.54
N TRP A 85 -17.51 -12.98 -8.59
CA TRP A 85 -16.40 -12.34 -7.88
C TRP A 85 -15.09 -12.94 -8.33
N ILE A 86 -14.28 -12.14 -9.01
CA ILE A 86 -13.00 -12.56 -9.58
C ILE A 86 -11.90 -11.88 -8.78
N THR A 87 -11.03 -12.65 -8.14
CA THR A 87 -9.85 -12.13 -7.45
C THR A 87 -8.60 -12.48 -8.22
N VAL A 88 -7.79 -11.46 -8.51
CA VAL A 88 -6.57 -11.56 -9.32
C VAL A 88 -5.36 -11.34 -8.43
N TRP A 89 -4.43 -12.30 -8.39
CA TRP A 89 -3.14 -12.17 -7.72
C TRP A 89 -2.05 -11.87 -8.74
N PHE A 90 -1.27 -10.83 -8.48
CA PHE A 90 -0.15 -10.46 -9.32
C PHE A 90 1.16 -11.03 -8.78
N TYR A 91 2.13 -11.29 -9.67
CA TYR A 91 3.49 -11.63 -9.25
C TYR A 91 4.19 -10.44 -8.60
N ASP A 92 5.05 -10.72 -7.63
CA ASP A 92 5.84 -9.67 -6.95
C ASP A 92 6.75 -8.89 -7.87
N SER A 93 7.25 -9.56 -8.93
CA SER A 93 8.06 -8.90 -9.95
C SER A 93 7.37 -7.71 -10.61
N VAL A 94 6.04 -7.72 -10.66
CA VAL A 94 5.22 -6.63 -11.18
C VAL A 94 5.39 -5.36 -10.34
N TYR A 95 5.56 -5.52 -9.04
CA TYR A 95 5.69 -4.41 -8.09
C TYR A 95 7.13 -3.92 -7.91
N LYS A 96 8.11 -4.73 -8.28
CA LYS A 96 9.53 -4.37 -8.19
C LYS A 96 10.00 -3.49 -9.33
N SER A 97 9.41 -3.65 -10.50
CA SER A 97 9.74 -2.84 -11.67
C SER A 97 8.54 -2.65 -12.57
N LEU A 98 8.28 -1.41 -12.97
CA LEU A 98 7.29 -1.14 -14.01
C LEU A 98 7.67 -1.90 -15.28
N PRO A 99 6.72 -2.60 -15.91
CA PRO A 99 6.97 -3.25 -17.17
C PRO A 99 7.43 -2.23 -18.22
N ASN A 100 8.45 -2.55 -19.00
CA ASN A 100 8.88 -1.70 -20.11
C ASN A 100 7.89 -1.79 -21.28
N MET A 101 6.66 -1.33 -21.01
CA MET A 101 5.57 -1.29 -22.00
C MET A 101 4.55 -0.21 -21.62
N SER A 102 3.74 0.21 -22.60
CA SER A 102 2.65 1.17 -22.34
C SER A 102 1.59 0.56 -21.41
N LYS A 103 0.93 1.41 -20.60
CA LYS A 103 -0.16 1.01 -19.70
C LYS A 103 -1.24 0.20 -20.43
N ARG A 104 -1.67 0.65 -21.61
CA ARG A 104 -2.67 -0.06 -22.44
C ARG A 104 -2.22 -1.47 -22.82
N ARG A 105 -0.95 -1.64 -23.18
CA ARG A 105 -0.41 -2.96 -23.52
C ARG A 105 -0.32 -3.88 -22.30
N PHE A 106 0.05 -3.31 -21.16
CA PHE A 106 0.03 -4.05 -19.89
C PHE A 106 -1.38 -4.54 -19.56
N MET A 107 -2.37 -3.66 -19.57
CA MET A 107 -3.77 -3.97 -19.27
C MET A 107 -4.30 -5.10 -20.17
N ASN A 108 -4.05 -5.03 -21.49
CA ASN A 108 -4.49 -6.06 -22.42
C ASN A 108 -3.85 -7.42 -22.09
N LYS A 109 -2.55 -7.43 -21.76
CA LYS A 109 -1.86 -8.68 -21.38
C LYS A 109 -2.37 -9.26 -20.07
N VAL A 110 -2.65 -8.42 -19.08
CA VAL A 110 -3.27 -8.86 -17.83
C VAL A 110 -4.63 -9.49 -18.10
N CYS A 111 -5.48 -8.86 -18.91
CA CYS A 111 -6.77 -9.44 -19.30
C CYS A 111 -6.63 -10.81 -20.01
N GLU A 112 -5.65 -10.93 -20.91
CA GLU A 112 -5.35 -12.20 -21.58
C GLU A 112 -4.87 -13.28 -20.60
N GLU A 113 -4.06 -12.91 -19.60
CA GLU A 113 -3.58 -13.83 -18.57
C GLU A 113 -4.72 -14.26 -17.64
N ILE A 114 -5.61 -13.35 -17.24
CA ILE A 114 -6.79 -13.69 -16.44
C ILE A 114 -7.70 -14.66 -17.20
N ASP A 115 -7.99 -14.41 -18.48
CA ASP A 115 -8.80 -15.32 -19.31
C ASP A 115 -8.18 -16.72 -19.40
N ARG A 116 -6.85 -16.80 -19.52
CA ARG A 116 -6.15 -18.09 -19.56
C ARG A 116 -6.24 -18.83 -18.23
N HIS A 117 -6.05 -18.14 -17.10
CA HIS A 117 -6.23 -18.74 -15.77
C HIS A 117 -7.65 -19.28 -15.60
N ARG A 118 -8.66 -18.50 -15.90
CA ARG A 118 -10.06 -18.93 -15.78
C ARG A 118 -10.37 -20.15 -16.64
N LYS A 119 -9.89 -20.16 -17.88
CA LYS A 119 -10.05 -21.30 -18.78
C LYS A 119 -9.34 -22.55 -18.25
N TYR A 120 -8.16 -22.39 -17.68
CA TYR A 120 -7.38 -23.50 -17.13
C TYR A 120 -8.03 -24.09 -15.88
N ASP A 121 -8.44 -23.26 -14.95
CA ASP A 121 -9.11 -23.72 -13.72
C ASP A 121 -10.42 -24.46 -14.04
N SER A 122 -11.20 -23.95 -15.01
CA SER A 122 -12.42 -24.64 -15.47
C SER A 122 -12.15 -26.02 -16.09
N VAL A 123 -10.97 -26.22 -16.66
CA VAL A 123 -10.55 -27.51 -17.22
C VAL A 123 -10.06 -28.45 -16.14
N LEU A 124 -9.30 -27.95 -15.14
CA LEU A 124 -8.82 -28.77 -14.03
C LEU A 124 -9.93 -29.23 -13.09
N ASP A 125 -10.94 -28.39 -12.92
CA ASP A 125 -12.12 -28.70 -12.10
C ASP A 125 -13.11 -29.64 -12.80
N ASN A 126 -12.88 -29.97 -14.08
CA ASN A 126 -13.69 -30.92 -14.80
C ASN A 126 -13.33 -32.38 -14.38
N PRO A 127 -14.19 -33.09 -13.66
CA PRO A 127 -13.89 -34.45 -13.20
C PRO A 127 -13.72 -35.47 -14.32
N ASN A 128 -14.09 -35.12 -15.55
CA ASN A 128 -14.00 -36.00 -16.72
C ASN A 128 -12.75 -35.78 -17.56
N ILE A 129 -11.87 -34.83 -17.17
CA ILE A 129 -10.66 -34.57 -17.94
C ILE A 129 -9.66 -35.70 -17.76
N GLY A 130 -9.15 -36.23 -18.89
CA GLY A 130 -8.16 -37.30 -18.91
C GLY A 130 -6.78 -36.83 -18.49
N ARG A 131 -6.00 -37.73 -17.86
CA ARG A 131 -4.61 -37.47 -17.44
C ARG A 131 -3.70 -37.02 -18.58
N GLU A 132 -3.94 -37.53 -19.79
CA GLU A 132 -3.16 -37.16 -20.99
C GLU A 132 -3.52 -35.75 -21.48
N GLU A 133 -4.79 -35.35 -21.40
CA GLU A 133 -5.25 -34.01 -21.75
C GLU A 133 -4.69 -32.96 -20.79
N ILE A 134 -4.61 -33.28 -19.50
CA ILE A 134 -3.91 -32.45 -18.51
C ILE A 134 -2.42 -32.31 -18.88
N LYS A 135 -1.76 -33.39 -19.22
CA LYS A 135 -0.35 -33.35 -19.65
C LYS A 135 -0.14 -32.53 -20.93
N GLU A 136 -1.04 -32.62 -21.87
CA GLU A 136 -0.99 -31.85 -23.11
C GLU A 136 -1.14 -30.36 -22.83
N LEU A 137 -2.12 -29.97 -21.99
CA LEU A 137 -2.29 -28.60 -21.53
C LEU A 137 -1.04 -28.10 -20.77
N LEU A 138 -0.46 -28.92 -19.90
CA LEU A 138 0.79 -28.60 -19.20
C LEU A 138 1.98 -28.46 -20.15
N SER A 139 2.01 -29.22 -21.27
CA SER A 139 3.10 -29.21 -22.25
C SER A 139 3.04 -28.02 -23.20
N GLN A 140 1.88 -27.45 -23.44
CA GLN A 140 1.66 -26.40 -24.46
C GLN A 140 2.20 -25.02 -24.06
N LYS A 141 3.08 -24.89 -23.04
CA LYS A 141 3.62 -23.61 -22.57
C LYS A 141 2.54 -22.54 -22.30
N VAL A 142 1.34 -22.98 -21.94
CA VAL A 142 0.23 -22.08 -21.58
C VAL A 142 0.58 -21.17 -20.42
N PHE A 143 1.69 -21.45 -19.74
CA PHE A 143 2.10 -20.90 -18.45
C PHE A 143 3.21 -19.83 -18.53
N ASP A 144 3.42 -19.17 -19.65
CA ASP A 144 4.28 -17.97 -19.67
C ASP A 144 3.49 -16.77 -19.10
N TYR A 145 3.01 -16.94 -17.85
CA TYR A 145 2.40 -15.87 -17.11
C TYR A 145 3.48 -14.94 -16.57
N ARG A 146 3.34 -13.65 -16.84
CA ARG A 146 4.33 -12.64 -16.46
C ARG A 146 3.82 -11.70 -15.38
N PHE A 147 2.51 -11.53 -15.32
CA PHE A 147 1.88 -10.52 -14.48
C PHE A 147 0.95 -11.15 -13.45
N VAL A 148 0.14 -12.11 -13.84
CA VAL A 148 -0.87 -12.73 -13.00
C VAL A 148 -0.37 -14.09 -12.49
N SER A 149 -0.27 -14.23 -11.17
CA SER A 149 0.19 -15.48 -10.53
C SER A 149 -0.94 -16.47 -10.31
N HIS A 150 -2.13 -15.95 -10.05
CA HIS A 150 -3.31 -16.77 -9.76
C HIS A 150 -4.59 -15.97 -9.99
N VAL A 151 -5.69 -16.65 -10.30
CA VAL A 151 -7.04 -16.09 -10.37
C VAL A 151 -7.98 -17.04 -9.63
N SER A 152 -8.81 -16.52 -8.75
CA SER A 152 -9.94 -17.29 -8.21
C SER A 152 -11.25 -16.68 -8.68
N VAL A 153 -12.23 -17.54 -8.90
CA VAL A 153 -13.58 -17.14 -9.29
C VAL A 153 -14.56 -17.75 -8.30
N SER A 154 -15.43 -16.92 -7.76
CA SER A 154 -16.54 -17.33 -6.91
C SER A 154 -17.85 -16.89 -7.56
N GLU A 155 -18.81 -17.80 -7.65
CA GLU A 155 -20.16 -17.47 -8.03
C GLU A 155 -20.92 -16.92 -6.83
N LEU A 156 -21.58 -15.80 -7.01
CA LEU A 156 -22.36 -15.12 -5.99
C LEU A 156 -23.75 -14.82 -6.52
N ASP A 157 -24.72 -14.73 -5.62
CA ASP A 157 -26.10 -14.31 -5.94
C ASP A 157 -26.16 -12.76 -6.05
N ILE A 158 -25.49 -12.24 -7.06
CA ILE A 158 -25.40 -10.80 -7.39
C ILE A 158 -25.59 -10.59 -8.90
N ASP A 159 -26.13 -9.46 -9.28
CA ASP A 159 -26.42 -9.14 -10.70
C ASP A 159 -25.31 -8.34 -11.39
N PHE A 160 -24.11 -8.42 -10.90
CA PHE A 160 -22.93 -7.75 -11.46
C PHE A 160 -21.68 -8.63 -11.37
N VAL A 161 -20.59 -8.19 -11.98
CA VAL A 161 -19.26 -8.78 -11.83
C VAL A 161 -18.45 -7.87 -10.92
N GLU A 162 -17.77 -8.47 -9.94
CA GLU A 162 -16.74 -7.76 -9.17
C GLU A 162 -15.37 -8.34 -9.50
N VAL A 163 -14.42 -7.46 -9.80
CA VAL A 163 -13.02 -7.85 -10.02
C VAL A 163 -12.16 -7.10 -9.03
N SER A 164 -11.68 -7.83 -8.05
CA SER A 164 -10.73 -7.35 -7.06
C SER A 164 -9.33 -7.86 -7.37
N TRP A 165 -8.32 -7.19 -6.84
CA TRP A 165 -6.96 -7.67 -6.92
C TRP A 165 -6.40 -7.87 -5.53
N MET A 166 -5.59 -8.89 -5.40
CA MET A 166 -4.80 -9.14 -4.22
C MET A 166 -3.33 -9.18 -4.62
N GLN A 167 -2.57 -8.63 -3.79
CA GLN A 167 -1.12 -8.74 -3.91
C GLN A 167 -0.70 -10.05 -3.25
N GLY A 168 0.24 -10.76 -3.85
CA GLY A 168 0.93 -11.86 -3.18
C GLY A 168 1.52 -11.33 -1.86
N ALA A 169 1.36 -12.09 -0.79
CA ALA A 169 1.71 -11.69 0.56
C ALA A 169 3.24 -11.58 0.75
N PHE A 170 3.85 -10.54 0.20
CA PHE A 170 5.20 -10.16 0.60
C PHE A 170 5.13 -8.93 1.50
N ILE A 171 5.13 -9.17 2.79
CA ILE A 171 5.44 -8.12 3.75
C ILE A 171 6.96 -8.02 3.77
N THR A 172 7.51 -7.06 3.05
CA THR A 172 8.89 -6.66 3.28
C THR A 172 8.90 -5.72 4.47
N THR A 173 9.80 -5.94 5.40
CA THR A 173 10.06 -4.95 6.46
C THR A 173 10.69 -3.72 5.82
N ILE A 174 10.22 -2.52 6.20
CA ILE A 174 10.86 -1.28 5.77
C ILE A 174 12.33 -1.30 6.18
N SER A 175 13.22 -0.87 5.30
CA SER A 175 14.64 -0.86 5.62
C SER A 175 15.03 0.35 6.46
N GLU A 176 16.08 0.20 7.29
CA GLU A 176 16.66 1.29 8.06
C GLU A 176 17.09 2.46 7.16
N SER A 177 17.67 2.19 5.99
CA SER A 177 18.06 3.20 5.02
C SER A 177 16.89 4.02 4.47
N GLU A 178 15.74 3.38 4.30
CA GLU A 178 14.51 4.08 3.90
C GLU A 178 14.03 5.02 5.00
N VAL A 179 13.98 4.54 6.23
CA VAL A 179 13.59 5.36 7.39
C VAL A 179 14.51 6.57 7.52
N LEU A 180 15.83 6.36 7.50
CA LEU A 180 16.82 7.43 7.61
C LEU A 180 16.65 8.47 6.49
N ARG A 181 16.36 8.05 5.28
CA ARG A 181 16.10 8.96 4.16
C ARG A 181 14.91 9.88 4.41
N TYR A 182 13.80 9.34 4.95
CA TYR A 182 12.64 10.16 5.29
C TYR A 182 12.94 11.12 6.44
N VAL A 183 13.64 10.66 7.47
CA VAL A 183 14.08 11.51 8.58
C VAL A 183 14.96 12.65 8.08
N GLU A 184 15.94 12.38 7.23
CA GLU A 184 16.82 13.42 6.65
C GLU A 184 16.02 14.47 5.84
N LYS A 185 15.09 13.99 5.00
CA LYS A 185 14.21 14.89 4.23
C LYS A 185 13.39 15.79 5.16
N LYS A 186 12.86 15.25 6.25
CA LYS A 186 12.02 15.99 7.19
C LYS A 186 12.82 16.88 8.12
N ASN A 187 14.07 16.55 8.46
CA ASN A 187 14.96 17.46 9.18
C ASN A 187 15.18 18.77 8.40
N LYS A 188 15.35 18.69 7.07
CA LYS A 188 15.47 19.88 6.23
C LYS A 188 14.20 20.75 6.26
N ALA A 189 13.03 20.14 6.29
CA ALA A 189 11.76 20.88 6.41
C ALA A 189 11.60 21.50 7.81
N LEU A 190 12.01 20.80 8.86
CA LEU A 190 11.93 21.24 10.24
C LEU A 190 12.68 22.57 10.48
N GLU A 191 13.84 22.78 9.81
CA GLU A 191 14.54 24.05 9.88
C GLU A 191 13.67 25.24 9.42
N GLY A 192 12.86 25.01 8.37
CA GLY A 192 11.90 25.99 7.89
C GLY A 192 10.78 26.25 8.88
N PHE A 193 10.25 25.20 9.51
CA PHE A 193 9.19 25.31 10.51
C PHE A 193 9.66 26.08 11.75
N LYS A 194 10.84 25.79 12.27
CA LYS A 194 11.43 26.50 13.42
C LYS A 194 11.68 27.99 13.15
N LYS A 195 11.94 28.36 11.89
CA LYS A 195 12.13 29.77 11.49
C LYS A 195 10.81 30.52 11.28
N ASN A 196 9.69 29.83 11.13
CA ASN A 196 8.39 30.44 10.90
C ASN A 196 7.90 31.14 12.16
N ALA A 197 7.56 32.43 12.03
CA ALA A 197 7.06 33.23 13.17
C ALA A 197 5.77 32.69 13.78
N LYS A 198 4.94 32.02 12.98
CA LYS A 198 3.68 31.39 13.45
C LYS A 198 3.94 30.21 14.42
N ASN A 199 5.08 29.57 14.33
CA ASN A 199 5.43 28.36 15.10
C ASN A 199 6.24 28.67 16.37
N LYS A 200 6.43 29.95 16.71
CA LYS A 200 7.23 30.37 17.90
C LYS A 200 6.68 29.88 19.24
N HIS A 201 5.41 29.49 19.27
CA HIS A 201 4.77 28.91 20.45
C HIS A 201 5.09 27.43 20.64
N LEU A 202 5.58 26.74 19.59
CA LEU A 202 5.93 25.33 19.66
C LEU A 202 7.28 25.15 20.36
N THR A 203 7.31 24.26 21.35
CA THR A 203 8.52 23.95 22.14
C THR A 203 9.25 22.73 21.63
N ASP A 204 8.50 21.74 21.15
CA ASP A 204 8.99 20.44 20.72
C ASP A 204 8.42 20.09 19.35
N TYR A 205 9.10 19.21 18.61
CA TYR A 205 8.66 18.70 17.33
C TYR A 205 8.79 17.18 17.29
N TRP A 206 7.72 16.51 16.91
CA TRP A 206 7.67 15.06 16.76
C TRP A 206 7.42 14.68 15.30
N LEU A 207 8.04 13.59 14.86
CA LEU A 207 7.88 13.03 13.52
C LEU A 207 7.21 11.67 13.59
N PHE A 208 6.12 11.51 12.86
CA PHE A 208 5.45 10.24 12.66
C PHE A 208 5.69 9.75 11.22
N LEU A 209 6.37 8.63 11.12
CA LEU A 209 6.59 7.92 9.86
C LEU A 209 5.53 6.83 9.75
N THR A 210 4.64 6.92 8.77
CA THR A 210 3.58 5.93 8.61
C THR A 210 3.84 5.05 7.42
N VAL A 211 3.71 3.76 7.66
CA VAL A 211 3.75 2.75 6.62
C VAL A 211 2.31 2.38 6.28
N PRO A 212 1.80 2.79 5.12
CA PRO A 212 0.40 2.53 4.76
C PRO A 212 0.11 1.03 4.63
N ASP A 213 -1.08 0.58 5.06
CA ASP A 213 -1.51 -0.82 4.94
C ASP A 213 -1.55 -1.35 3.51
N ARG A 214 -1.61 -0.44 2.55
CA ARG A 214 -1.58 -0.78 1.13
C ARG A 214 -0.17 -1.07 0.61
N THR A 215 0.82 -0.89 1.47
CA THR A 215 2.19 -1.23 1.12
C THR A 215 2.47 -2.66 1.57
N PHE A 216 3.27 -3.38 0.80
CA PHE A 216 3.83 -4.67 1.22
C PHE A 216 4.95 -4.49 2.24
N CYS A 217 5.13 -3.30 2.76
CA CYS A 217 6.03 -2.94 3.82
C CYS A 217 5.27 -2.92 5.13
N GLY A 218 5.70 -3.73 6.07
CA GLY A 218 5.32 -3.64 7.47
C GLY A 218 6.49 -3.12 8.30
N ILE A 219 6.21 -2.90 9.56
CA ILE A 219 7.25 -2.64 10.57
C ILE A 219 7.50 -3.85 11.45
N ASP A 220 6.87 -4.98 11.14
CA ASP A 220 7.14 -6.25 11.80
C ASP A 220 8.63 -6.59 11.69
N HIS A 221 9.26 -6.85 12.82
CA HIS A 221 10.71 -7.11 12.92
C HIS A 221 11.62 -5.95 12.49
N PHE A 222 11.06 -4.73 12.29
CA PHE A 222 11.90 -3.56 12.07
C PHE A 222 12.77 -3.29 13.29
N ASN A 223 14.05 -3.03 13.06
CA ASN A 223 14.99 -2.66 14.09
C ASN A 223 16.01 -1.66 13.52
N MET A 224 16.34 -0.66 14.33
CA MET A 224 17.40 0.30 14.01
C MET A 224 18.72 -0.22 14.57
N SER A 225 19.73 -0.28 13.72
CA SER A 225 21.09 -0.70 14.14
C SER A 225 21.84 0.41 14.87
N GLN A 226 21.46 1.67 14.63
CA GLN A 226 22.08 2.85 15.23
C GLN A 226 21.05 3.89 15.65
N PRO A 227 21.35 4.72 16.67
CA PRO A 227 20.49 5.83 17.04
C PRO A 227 20.29 6.82 15.90
N ILE A 228 19.07 7.33 15.77
CA ILE A 228 18.75 8.34 14.77
C ILE A 228 19.26 9.71 15.21
N VAL A 229 20.05 10.35 14.35
CA VAL A 229 20.43 11.75 14.51
C VAL A 229 19.40 12.63 13.85
N SER A 230 18.70 13.44 14.63
CA SER A 230 17.61 14.29 14.14
C SER A 230 17.38 15.46 15.09
N ASP A 231 16.80 16.54 14.57
CA ASP A 231 16.33 17.70 15.35
C ASP A 231 14.90 17.53 15.86
N TYR A 232 14.22 16.45 15.50
CA TYR A 232 12.96 16.04 16.16
C TYR A 232 13.27 15.46 17.53
N GLU A 233 12.50 15.85 18.54
CA GLU A 233 12.63 15.34 19.92
C GLU A 233 12.20 13.89 20.00
N ARG A 234 11.18 13.51 19.22
CA ARG A 234 10.73 12.12 19.10
C ARG A 234 10.42 11.77 17.67
N ILE A 235 10.74 10.52 17.33
CA ILE A 235 10.44 9.93 16.02
C ILE A 235 9.76 8.60 16.27
N TYR A 236 8.60 8.45 15.65
CA TYR A 236 7.83 7.20 15.69
C TYR A 236 7.71 6.64 14.28
N ILE A 237 7.71 5.30 14.17
CA ILE A 237 7.28 4.60 12.97
C ILE A 237 6.04 3.77 13.32
N CYS A 238 5.06 3.77 12.45
CA CYS A 238 3.81 3.07 12.68
C CYS A 238 3.21 2.49 11.39
N ASP A 239 2.54 1.36 11.54
CA ASP A 239 1.59 0.81 10.58
C ASP A 239 0.20 0.71 11.27
N SER A 240 -0.78 0.04 10.65
CA SER A 240 -2.11 -0.13 11.23
C SER A 240 -2.13 -0.94 12.53
N ARG A 241 -1.09 -1.70 12.83
CA ARG A 241 -1.03 -2.66 13.93
C ARG A 241 -0.02 -2.30 14.99
N HIS A 242 1.10 -1.73 14.56
CA HIS A 242 2.28 -1.55 15.39
C HIS A 242 2.72 -0.09 15.40
N VAL A 243 3.31 0.28 16.50
CA VAL A 243 3.99 1.56 16.66
C VAL A 243 5.27 1.35 17.45
N MET A 244 6.32 1.95 16.96
CA MET A 244 7.64 1.89 17.58
C MET A 244 8.20 3.30 17.70
N GLN A 245 8.74 3.64 18.86
CA GLN A 245 9.53 4.84 19.03
C GLN A 245 10.96 4.57 18.59
N LEU A 246 11.47 5.38 17.69
CA LEU A 246 12.83 5.26 17.14
C LEU A 246 13.81 6.23 17.81
N LYS A 247 13.29 7.33 18.36
CA LYS A 247 14.03 8.34 19.10
C LYS A 247 13.19 8.90 20.23
#